data_97f6c73e960871f4247bdcb8dda66e2e
#
_entry.id   97f6c73e960871f4247bdcb8dda66e2e
#
_cell.length_a   1.000
_cell.length_b   1.000
_cell.length_c   1.000
_cell.angle_alpha   90.00
_cell.angle_beta   90.00
_cell.angle_gamma   90.00
#
_symmetry.space_group_name_H-M   'P 1'
#
loop_
_entity.id
_entity.type
_entity.pdbx_description
1 polymer ?
#
loop_
_entity_poly.entity_id
_entity_poly.type
_entity_poly.pdbx_seq_one_letter_code
_entity_poly.pdbx_strand_id
1 'polypeptide(L)'
;KVEFYDQNHRIYLQKGADVKGFRDPESKTIFIRDSLAEPLREMVVYHELHHAVQTNPDNDKVGINQESNIGRLIMEAQTQYFAEMVYSEIHGISFEEREIPTENLRMINNGTVVSSLHNYEMYDAMLSKLAIILGVPKSYFVSINFLYKNNEGLKDLESKYNDKKQECELPYSFQVLLLILDYIY
;
A
#
# COMPACT_ATOMS: atom_id res chain seq x y z
N LYS A 1 1.25 20.33 -3.81
CA LYS A 1 2.19 21.01 -2.93
C LYS A 1 2.71 20.05 -1.88
N VAL A 2 4.00 20.14 -1.51
CA VAL A 2 4.60 19.36 -0.41
C VAL A 2 5.05 20.35 0.66
N GLU A 3 4.70 20.06 1.92
CA GLU A 3 5.10 20.85 3.10
C GLU A 3 5.67 19.93 4.18
N PHE A 4 6.64 20.42 4.94
CA PHE A 4 7.17 19.71 6.08
C PHE A 4 6.53 20.22 7.37
N TYR A 5 6.27 19.31 8.31
CA TYR A 5 5.65 19.68 9.59
C TYR A 5 6.45 19.12 10.78
N ASP A 6 6.49 19.88 11.84
CA ASP A 6 7.10 19.51 13.11
C ASP A 6 6.05 19.08 14.15
N GLN A 7 6.51 18.71 15.34
CA GLN A 7 5.67 18.27 16.45
C GLN A 7 4.70 19.35 16.97
N ASN A 8 4.90 20.62 16.62
CA ASN A 8 4.03 21.73 17.04
C ASN A 8 2.94 22.02 16.00
N HIS A 9 3.06 21.43 14.82
CA HIS A 9 2.08 21.64 13.77
C HIS A 9 0.75 20.99 14.12
N ARG A 10 -0.37 21.66 13.78
CA ARG A 10 -1.73 21.18 14.05
C ARG A 10 -1.97 19.71 13.59
N ILE A 11 -1.34 19.32 12.51
CA ILE A 11 -1.44 17.96 11.95
C ILE A 11 -0.82 16.93 12.88
N TYR A 12 0.35 17.21 13.43
CA TYR A 12 0.98 16.33 14.42
C TYR A 12 0.08 16.15 15.64
N LEU A 13 -0.54 17.22 16.11
CA LEU A 13 -1.45 17.18 17.26
C LEU A 13 -2.74 16.42 16.98
N GLN A 14 -3.21 16.43 15.74
CA GLN A 14 -4.44 15.73 15.32
C GLN A 14 -4.22 14.26 14.95
N LYS A 15 -3.13 13.94 14.28
CA LYS A 15 -2.86 12.63 13.69
C LYS A 15 -1.95 11.75 14.56
N GLY A 16 -1.17 12.37 15.46
CA GLY A 16 -0.26 11.68 16.37
C GLY A 16 1.14 11.46 15.81
N ALA A 17 2.00 10.93 16.68
CA ALA A 17 3.42 10.75 16.40
C ALA A 17 3.74 9.66 15.37
N ASP A 18 2.80 8.77 15.08
CA ASP A 18 3.05 7.63 14.18
C ASP A 18 2.85 7.96 12.70
N VAL A 19 2.14 9.06 12.40
CA VAL A 19 1.92 9.49 11.03
C VAL A 19 3.19 10.15 10.48
N LYS A 20 3.77 9.54 9.45
CA LYS A 20 5.00 10.01 8.80
C LYS A 20 4.73 11.03 7.69
N GLY A 21 3.68 10.80 6.94
CA GLY A 21 3.17 11.68 5.90
C GLY A 21 1.67 11.54 5.76
N PHE A 22 1.05 12.50 5.11
CA PHE A 22 -0.35 12.39 4.78
C PHE A 22 -0.75 13.45 3.73
N ARG A 23 -1.69 13.11 2.87
CA ARG A 23 -2.28 14.05 1.93
C ARG A 23 -3.55 14.66 2.54
N ASP A 24 -3.60 15.98 2.60
CA ASP A 24 -4.81 16.72 2.95
C ASP A 24 -5.67 16.91 1.70
N PRO A 25 -6.89 16.36 1.66
CA PRO A 25 -7.75 16.46 0.48
C PRO A 25 -8.25 17.89 0.23
N GLU A 26 -8.44 18.70 1.28
CA GLU A 26 -8.97 20.06 1.16
C GLU A 26 -7.93 21.01 0.54
N SER A 27 -6.73 21.05 1.09
CA SER A 27 -5.65 21.92 0.59
C SER A 27 -4.89 21.31 -0.58
N LYS A 28 -5.12 20.02 -0.90
CA LYS A 28 -4.35 19.23 -1.89
C LYS A 28 -2.84 19.26 -1.60
N THR A 29 -2.49 19.39 -0.32
CA THR A 29 -1.11 19.46 0.16
C THR A 29 -0.71 18.12 0.75
N ILE A 30 0.50 17.69 0.44
CA ILE A 30 1.15 16.56 1.06
C ILE A 30 1.99 17.08 2.22
N PHE A 31 1.74 16.60 3.40
CA PHE A 31 2.47 16.93 4.61
C PHE A 31 3.41 15.80 4.97
N ILE A 32 4.67 16.12 5.17
CA ILE A 32 5.73 15.16 5.53
C ILE A 32 6.34 15.59 6.84
N ARG A 33 6.55 14.65 7.76
CA ARG A 33 7.21 14.93 9.03
C ARG A 33 8.67 15.32 8.78
N ASP A 34 9.09 16.47 9.30
CA ASP A 34 10.43 17.03 9.10
C ASP A 34 11.54 16.23 9.81
N SER A 35 11.20 15.55 10.92
CA SER A 35 12.15 14.74 11.69
C SER A 35 12.51 13.39 11.05
N LEU A 36 11.92 13.05 9.91
CA LEU A 36 12.28 11.82 9.19
C LEU A 36 13.66 11.96 8.56
N ALA A 37 14.49 10.95 8.79
CA ALA A 37 15.80 10.85 8.15
C ALA A 37 15.66 10.26 6.73
N GLU A 38 16.62 10.55 5.85
CA GLU A 38 16.76 9.86 4.58
C GLU A 38 17.25 8.41 4.80
N PRO A 39 16.85 7.42 4.00
CA PRO A 39 15.99 7.54 2.80
C PRO A 39 14.49 7.54 3.08
N LEU A 40 14.07 7.37 4.34
CA LEU A 40 12.66 7.20 4.68
C LEU A 40 11.82 8.42 4.29
N ARG A 41 12.34 9.63 4.48
CA ARG A 41 11.63 10.86 4.14
C ARG A 41 11.26 10.92 2.66
N GLU A 42 12.21 10.60 1.79
CA GLU A 42 12.01 10.59 0.35
C GLU A 42 10.99 9.51 -0.07
N MET A 43 11.09 8.31 0.49
CA MET A 43 10.11 7.25 0.23
C MET A 43 8.70 7.63 0.69
N VAL A 44 8.55 8.32 1.82
CA VAL A 44 7.24 8.83 2.26
C VAL A 44 6.69 9.87 1.28
N VAL A 45 7.52 10.71 0.69
CA VAL A 45 7.08 11.64 -0.36
C VAL A 45 6.52 10.89 -1.57
N TYR A 46 7.21 9.86 -2.05
CA TYR A 46 6.73 9.06 -3.19
C TYR A 46 5.44 8.31 -2.87
N HIS A 47 5.33 7.78 -1.65
CA HIS A 47 4.14 7.13 -1.15
C HIS A 47 2.92 8.07 -1.21
N GLU A 48 3.03 9.26 -0.64
CA GLU A 48 1.95 10.24 -0.62
C GLU A 48 1.63 10.82 -2.02
N LEU A 49 2.64 10.94 -2.88
CA LEU A 49 2.43 11.31 -4.28
C LEU A 49 1.62 10.25 -5.03
N HIS A 50 1.87 8.98 -4.77
CA HIS A 50 1.08 7.91 -5.38
C HIS A 50 -0.38 7.94 -4.92
N HIS A 51 -0.64 8.20 -3.64
CA HIS A 51 -2.01 8.44 -3.17
C HIS A 51 -2.68 9.61 -3.88
N ALA A 52 -1.93 10.65 -4.23
CA ALA A 52 -2.48 11.76 -5.02
C ALA A 52 -2.89 11.31 -6.43
N VAL A 53 -2.17 10.39 -7.04
CA VAL A 53 -2.53 9.77 -8.34
C VAL A 53 -3.77 8.89 -8.21
N GLN A 54 -3.89 8.17 -7.09
CA GLN A 54 -5.05 7.31 -6.80
C GLN A 54 -6.30 8.10 -6.39
N THR A 55 -6.20 9.42 -6.21
CA THR A 55 -7.32 10.25 -5.77
C THR A 55 -8.33 10.43 -6.89
N ASN A 56 -9.60 10.19 -6.58
CA ASN A 56 -10.69 10.49 -7.49
C ASN A 56 -10.81 12.02 -7.69
N PRO A 57 -10.75 12.53 -8.92
CA PRO A 57 -10.78 13.97 -9.18
C PRO A 57 -12.11 14.64 -8.81
N ASP A 58 -13.21 13.87 -8.75
CA ASP A 58 -14.56 14.42 -8.54
C ASP A 58 -14.88 14.67 -7.07
N ASN A 59 -14.26 13.94 -6.15
CA ASN A 59 -14.63 13.99 -4.73
C ASN A 59 -13.45 13.90 -3.75
N ASP A 60 -12.23 13.99 -4.23
CA ASP A 60 -10.98 13.92 -3.45
C ASP A 60 -10.84 12.65 -2.55
N LYS A 61 -11.62 11.60 -2.83
CA LYS A 61 -11.47 10.32 -2.16
C LYS A 61 -10.31 9.53 -2.76
N VAL A 62 -9.57 8.81 -1.91
CA VAL A 62 -8.36 8.08 -2.29
C VAL A 62 -8.62 6.58 -2.35
N GLY A 63 -8.11 5.94 -3.40
CA GLY A 63 -8.07 4.50 -3.52
C GLY A 63 -9.41 3.84 -3.83
N ILE A 64 -9.50 2.55 -3.52
CA ILE A 64 -10.69 1.73 -3.76
C ILE A 64 -11.80 2.15 -2.79
N ASN A 65 -13.07 2.02 -3.20
CA ASN A 65 -14.20 2.23 -2.31
C ASN A 65 -14.09 1.32 -1.07
N GLN A 66 -13.82 1.94 0.08
CA GLN A 66 -13.47 1.26 1.32
C GLN A 66 -14.68 0.97 2.21
N GLU A 67 -15.71 0.41 1.66
CA GLU A 67 -16.73 -0.22 2.52
C GLU A 67 -16.18 -1.49 3.21
N SER A 68 -15.00 -1.95 2.77
CA SER A 68 -14.22 -3.02 3.41
C SER A 68 -12.75 -2.59 3.59
N ASN A 69 -12.11 -3.02 4.68
CA ASN A 69 -10.70 -2.74 4.97
C ASN A 69 -9.71 -3.28 3.91
N ILE A 70 -10.12 -4.29 3.15
CA ILE A 70 -9.30 -5.00 2.17
C ILE A 70 -8.80 -4.11 1.04
N GLY A 71 -9.68 -3.28 0.48
CA GLY A 71 -9.29 -2.35 -0.56
C GLY A 71 -8.18 -1.40 -0.09
N ARG A 72 -8.23 -1.01 1.18
CA ARG A 72 -7.21 -0.17 1.80
C ARG A 72 -5.87 -0.89 1.89
N LEU A 73 -5.83 -2.14 2.35
CA LEU A 73 -4.60 -2.91 2.47
C LEU A 73 -3.89 -3.08 1.13
N ILE A 74 -4.62 -3.45 0.08
CA ILE A 74 -4.07 -3.60 -1.27
C ILE A 74 -3.55 -2.26 -1.78
N MET A 75 -4.29 -1.18 -1.56
CA MET A 75 -3.90 0.17 -1.97
C MET A 75 -2.61 0.61 -1.28
N GLU A 76 -2.51 0.43 0.04
CA GLU A 76 -1.31 0.79 0.80
C GLU A 76 -0.11 -0.06 0.37
N ALA A 77 -0.30 -1.35 0.15
CA ALA A 77 0.74 -2.25 -0.33
C ALA A 77 1.26 -1.86 -1.73
N GLN A 78 0.35 -1.56 -2.65
CA GLN A 78 0.67 -1.04 -3.98
C GLN A 78 1.43 0.27 -3.90
N THR A 79 0.97 1.18 -3.04
CA THR A 79 1.56 2.50 -2.87
C THR A 79 2.97 2.41 -2.31
N GLN A 80 3.19 1.54 -1.34
CA GLN A 80 4.51 1.31 -0.77
C GLN A 80 5.47 0.68 -1.79
N TYR A 81 5.03 -0.34 -2.50
CA TYR A 81 5.82 -0.98 -3.56
C TYR A 81 6.22 0.03 -4.65
N PHE A 82 5.28 0.90 -5.06
CA PHE A 82 5.56 1.98 -6.00
C PHE A 82 6.62 2.95 -5.46
N ALA A 83 6.52 3.36 -4.20
CA ALA A 83 7.47 4.29 -3.60
C ALA A 83 8.90 3.71 -3.60
N GLU A 84 9.05 2.43 -3.25
CA GLU A 84 10.33 1.72 -3.25
C GLU A 84 10.90 1.56 -4.66
N MET A 85 10.06 1.23 -5.64
CA MET A 85 10.44 1.11 -7.04
C MET A 85 10.95 2.45 -7.58
N VAL A 86 10.22 3.54 -7.33
CA VAL A 86 10.62 4.89 -7.77
C VAL A 86 11.92 5.33 -7.10
N TYR A 87 12.05 5.09 -5.79
CA TYR A 87 13.27 5.39 -5.07
C TYR A 87 14.48 4.66 -5.67
N SER A 88 14.33 3.37 -5.93
CA SER A 88 15.39 2.53 -6.50
C SER A 88 15.79 2.99 -7.91
N GLU A 89 14.83 3.36 -8.75
CA GLU A 89 15.07 3.86 -10.10
C GLU A 89 15.84 5.20 -10.06
N ILE A 90 15.42 6.13 -9.22
CA ILE A 90 16.04 7.46 -9.11
C ILE A 90 17.48 7.36 -8.60
N HIS A 91 17.75 6.47 -7.65
CA HIS A 91 19.07 6.32 -7.03
C HIS A 91 19.95 5.26 -7.72
N GLY A 92 19.49 4.64 -8.81
CA GLY A 92 20.23 3.60 -9.52
C GLY A 92 20.51 2.36 -8.66
N ILE A 93 19.65 2.07 -7.70
CA ILE A 93 19.75 0.93 -6.79
C ILE A 93 18.96 -0.23 -7.42
N SER A 94 19.52 -1.43 -7.41
CA SER A 94 18.79 -2.61 -7.87
C SER A 94 17.55 -2.81 -6.99
N PHE A 95 16.38 -2.81 -7.62
CA PHE A 95 15.12 -3.15 -6.97
C PHE A 95 14.97 -4.66 -7.01
N GLU A 96 15.46 -5.33 -5.96
CA GLU A 96 15.24 -6.74 -5.79
C GLU A 96 13.91 -6.97 -5.05
N GLU A 97 13.04 -7.75 -5.67
CA GLU A 97 11.85 -8.25 -4.97
C GLU A 97 12.32 -9.13 -3.82
N ARG A 98 12.25 -8.60 -2.61
CA ARG A 98 12.59 -9.38 -1.41
C ARG A 98 11.48 -10.38 -1.18
N GLU A 99 11.82 -11.67 -1.21
CA GLU A 99 10.99 -12.68 -0.57
C GLU A 99 11.08 -12.45 0.95
N ILE A 100 9.97 -12.04 1.55
CA ILE A 100 9.91 -11.94 3.01
C ILE A 100 9.84 -13.38 3.56
N PRO A 101 10.84 -13.80 4.37
CA PRO A 101 10.80 -15.11 4.97
C PRO A 101 9.51 -15.28 5.78
N THR A 102 8.85 -16.43 5.61
CA THR A 102 7.63 -16.79 6.37
C THR A 102 7.81 -16.74 7.89
N GLU A 103 9.03 -16.75 8.36
CA GLU A 103 9.40 -16.62 9.77
C GLU A 103 9.11 -15.21 10.31
N ASN A 104 9.24 -14.17 9.50
CA ASN A 104 8.91 -12.80 9.90
C ASN A 104 7.40 -12.58 10.04
N LEU A 105 6.58 -13.34 9.30
CA LEU A 105 5.12 -13.32 9.46
C LEU A 105 4.67 -13.85 10.83
N ARG A 106 5.39 -14.80 11.42
CA ARG A 106 5.10 -15.31 12.78
C ARG A 106 5.41 -14.28 13.87
N MET A 107 6.39 -13.43 13.67
CA MET A 107 6.71 -12.36 14.62
C MET A 107 5.63 -11.27 14.64
N ILE A 108 4.99 -11.00 13.52
CA ILE A 108 3.87 -10.05 13.40
C ILE A 108 2.65 -10.56 14.18
N ASN A 109 2.35 -11.86 14.08
CA ASN A 109 1.20 -12.46 14.75
C ASN A 109 1.35 -12.64 16.28
N ASN A 110 2.55 -12.54 16.83
CA ASN A 110 2.82 -12.73 18.26
C ASN A 110 2.81 -11.44 19.09
N GLY A 111 2.24 -10.33 18.57
CA GLY A 111 2.06 -9.09 19.34
C GLY A 111 3.36 -8.37 19.71
N THR A 112 4.47 -8.75 19.11
CA THR A 112 5.74 -8.05 19.32
C THR A 112 5.64 -6.70 18.62
N VAL A 113 5.88 -5.62 19.35
CA VAL A 113 5.86 -4.25 18.84
C VAL A 113 6.86 -4.13 17.71
N VAL A 114 6.34 -4.19 16.53
CA VAL A 114 7.07 -4.05 15.30
C VAL A 114 7.28 -2.56 15.07
N SER A 115 8.50 -2.12 14.86
CA SER A 115 8.79 -0.70 14.59
C SER A 115 7.99 -0.23 13.39
N SER A 116 7.75 1.06 13.28
CA SER A 116 6.94 1.66 12.21
C SER A 116 7.45 1.38 10.78
N LEU A 117 8.68 0.89 10.62
CA LEU A 117 9.21 0.37 9.36
C LEU A 117 8.62 -1.02 9.00
N HIS A 118 8.20 -1.79 9.98
CA HIS A 118 7.73 -3.15 9.78
C HIS A 118 6.27 -3.24 9.30
N ASN A 119 5.46 -2.19 9.45
CA ASN A 119 4.13 -2.16 8.85
C ASN A 119 4.18 -2.30 7.32
N TYR A 120 5.25 -1.82 6.71
CA TYR A 120 5.45 -1.94 5.26
C TYR A 120 5.86 -3.36 4.84
N GLU A 121 6.61 -4.10 5.66
CA GLU A 121 6.91 -5.51 5.41
C GLU A 121 5.64 -6.37 5.36
N MET A 122 4.67 -6.06 6.20
CA MET A 122 3.37 -6.72 6.18
C MET A 122 2.63 -6.49 4.86
N TYR A 123 2.60 -5.26 4.37
CA TYR A 123 1.98 -4.93 3.09
C TYR A 123 2.71 -5.60 1.92
N ASP A 124 4.05 -5.62 1.93
CA ASP A 124 4.82 -6.30 0.90
C ASP A 124 4.60 -7.81 0.92
N ALA A 125 4.54 -8.43 2.10
CA ALA A 125 4.21 -9.85 2.25
C ALA A 125 2.83 -10.19 1.69
N MET A 126 1.82 -9.36 1.99
CA MET A 126 0.47 -9.53 1.46
C MET A 126 0.46 -9.40 -0.07
N LEU A 127 1.11 -8.38 -0.62
CA LEU A 127 1.20 -8.15 -2.05
C LEU A 127 1.91 -9.31 -2.75
N SER A 128 3.00 -9.82 -2.16
CA SER A 128 3.73 -10.99 -2.66
C SER A 128 2.86 -12.24 -2.70
N LYS A 129 2.08 -12.50 -1.64
CA LYS A 129 1.14 -13.64 -1.62
C LYS A 129 0.04 -13.49 -2.65
N LEU A 130 -0.51 -12.29 -2.80
CA LEU A 130 -1.54 -12.02 -3.80
C LEU A 130 -0.97 -12.19 -5.21
N ALA A 131 0.25 -11.72 -5.48
CA ALA A 131 0.96 -11.90 -6.75
C ALA A 131 1.11 -13.39 -7.11
N ILE A 132 1.55 -14.20 -6.15
CA ILE A 132 1.70 -15.65 -6.33
C ILE A 132 0.36 -16.31 -6.66
N ILE A 133 -0.69 -16.00 -5.90
CA ILE A 133 -2.03 -16.57 -6.10
C ILE A 133 -2.58 -16.19 -7.48
N LEU A 134 -2.36 -14.96 -7.93
CA LEU A 134 -2.82 -14.47 -9.22
C LEU A 134 -1.90 -14.88 -10.38
N GLY A 135 -0.70 -15.40 -10.10
CA GLY A 135 0.28 -15.76 -11.12
C GLY A 135 0.82 -14.55 -11.90
N VAL A 136 0.94 -13.40 -11.24
CA VAL A 136 1.44 -12.14 -11.81
C VAL A 136 2.67 -11.63 -11.06
N PRO A 137 3.56 -10.85 -11.67
CA PRO A 137 4.64 -10.20 -10.93
C PRO A 137 4.08 -9.08 -10.03
N LYS A 138 4.77 -8.74 -8.95
CA LYS A 138 4.36 -7.60 -8.08
C LYS A 138 4.24 -6.28 -8.84
N SER A 139 5.11 -6.04 -9.83
CA SER A 139 5.05 -4.86 -10.69
C SER A 139 3.71 -4.69 -11.42
N TYR A 140 2.97 -5.78 -11.62
CA TYR A 140 1.62 -5.73 -12.18
C TYR A 140 0.68 -4.82 -11.39
N PHE A 141 0.80 -4.84 -10.05
CA PHE A 141 -0.06 -4.01 -9.20
C PHE A 141 0.16 -2.50 -9.40
N VAL A 142 1.34 -2.08 -9.83
CA VAL A 142 1.62 -0.66 -10.14
C VAL A 142 0.86 -0.19 -11.38
N SER A 143 0.58 -1.09 -12.32
CA SER A 143 -0.14 -0.78 -13.55
C SER A 143 -1.65 -0.65 -13.37
N ILE A 144 -2.19 -1.10 -12.22
CA ILE A 144 -3.62 -1.10 -11.94
C ILE A 144 -4.02 0.26 -11.36
N ASN A 145 -5.14 0.80 -11.84
CA ASN A 145 -5.67 2.05 -11.32
C ASN A 145 -6.68 1.79 -10.20
N PHE A 146 -6.34 2.24 -8.99
CA PHE A 146 -7.19 2.14 -7.80
C PHE A 146 -7.79 3.50 -7.42
N LEU A 147 -8.52 4.14 -8.32
CA LEU A 147 -9.25 5.35 -8.00
C LEU A 147 -10.46 5.06 -7.10
N TYR A 148 -10.75 5.96 -6.18
CA TYR A 148 -11.93 5.85 -5.34
C TYR A 148 -13.21 5.77 -6.19
N LYS A 149 -14.07 4.79 -5.89
CA LYS A 149 -15.26 4.43 -6.66
C LYS A 149 -14.99 3.99 -8.12
N ASN A 150 -13.75 3.88 -8.52
CA ASN A 150 -13.37 3.21 -9.74
C ASN A 150 -12.86 1.80 -9.40
N ASN A 151 -13.70 0.81 -9.60
CA ASN A 151 -13.38 -0.59 -9.27
C ASN A 151 -12.72 -1.34 -10.44
N GLU A 152 -12.22 -0.66 -11.47
CA GLU A 152 -11.63 -1.33 -12.63
C GLU A 152 -10.42 -2.16 -12.24
N GLY A 153 -9.52 -1.62 -11.43
CA GLY A 153 -8.37 -2.37 -10.93
C GLY A 153 -8.78 -3.59 -10.11
N LEU A 154 -9.80 -3.46 -9.26
CA LEU A 154 -10.31 -4.59 -8.47
C LEU A 154 -10.97 -5.65 -9.34
N LYS A 155 -11.71 -5.25 -10.38
CA LYS A 155 -12.29 -6.17 -11.37
C LYS A 155 -11.23 -6.91 -12.18
N ASP A 156 -10.13 -6.22 -12.49
CA ASP A 156 -9.01 -6.82 -13.19
C ASP A 156 -8.34 -7.89 -12.32
N LEU A 157 -8.10 -7.61 -11.03
CA LEU A 157 -7.61 -8.61 -10.08
C LEU A 157 -8.58 -9.79 -9.94
N GLU A 158 -9.88 -9.53 -9.86
CA GLU A 158 -10.91 -10.58 -9.80
C GLU A 158 -10.91 -11.44 -11.06
N SER A 159 -10.76 -10.84 -12.23
CA SER A 159 -10.64 -11.55 -13.50
C SER A 159 -9.44 -12.50 -13.50
N LYS A 160 -8.26 -11.98 -13.12
CA LYS A 160 -7.04 -12.79 -13.01
C LYS A 160 -7.18 -13.94 -12.02
N TYR A 161 -7.83 -13.69 -10.88
CA TYR A 161 -8.12 -14.72 -9.91
C TYR A 161 -9.04 -15.80 -10.46
N ASN A 162 -10.10 -15.42 -11.18
CA ASN A 162 -11.04 -16.37 -11.75
C ASN A 162 -10.41 -17.26 -12.82
N ASP A 163 -9.48 -16.71 -13.62
CA ASP A 163 -8.70 -17.50 -14.56
C ASP A 163 -7.86 -18.55 -13.81
N LYS A 164 -7.13 -18.14 -12.77
CA LYS A 164 -6.34 -19.06 -11.94
C LYS A 164 -7.19 -20.03 -11.15
N LYS A 165 -8.35 -19.62 -10.70
CA LYS A 165 -9.30 -20.48 -10.00
C LYS A 165 -9.74 -21.66 -10.87
N GLN A 166 -9.99 -21.43 -12.16
CA GLN A 166 -10.34 -22.50 -13.11
C GLN A 166 -9.15 -23.43 -13.36
N GLU A 167 -7.92 -22.88 -13.51
CA GLU A 167 -6.72 -23.68 -13.74
C GLU A 167 -6.32 -24.55 -12.54
N CYS A 168 -6.49 -24.04 -11.32
CA CYS A 168 -5.98 -24.66 -10.09
C CYS A 168 -7.08 -25.21 -9.17
N GLU A 169 -8.35 -25.20 -9.61
CA GLU A 169 -9.51 -25.66 -8.82
C GLU A 169 -9.59 -25.02 -7.42
N LEU A 170 -9.29 -23.72 -7.33
CA LEU A 170 -9.30 -23.02 -6.05
C LEU A 170 -10.72 -22.99 -5.46
N PRO A 171 -10.90 -23.33 -4.17
CA PRO A 171 -12.24 -23.57 -3.60
C PRO A 171 -13.01 -22.29 -3.27
N TYR A 172 -12.33 -21.13 -3.25
CA TYR A 172 -12.91 -19.88 -2.76
C TYR A 172 -13.28 -18.92 -3.88
N SER A 173 -14.16 -17.95 -3.59
CA SER A 173 -14.35 -16.78 -4.46
C SER A 173 -13.24 -15.75 -4.20
N PHE A 174 -13.07 -14.79 -5.11
CA PHE A 174 -12.12 -13.69 -4.93
C PHE A 174 -12.43 -12.89 -3.66
N GLN A 175 -13.70 -12.63 -3.37
CA GLN A 175 -14.15 -11.95 -2.17
C GLN A 175 -13.73 -12.69 -0.89
N VAL A 176 -13.84 -14.02 -0.89
CA VAL A 176 -13.41 -14.85 0.25
C VAL A 176 -11.89 -14.81 0.40
N LEU A 177 -11.14 -14.85 -0.70
CA LEU A 177 -9.68 -14.65 -0.65
C LEU A 177 -9.32 -13.31 -0.01
N LEU A 178 -9.98 -12.25 -0.43
CA LEU A 178 -9.75 -10.92 0.15
C LEU A 178 -10.06 -10.91 1.65
N LEU A 179 -11.15 -11.51 2.11
CA LEU A 179 -11.48 -11.63 3.54
C LEU A 179 -10.44 -12.42 4.33
N ILE A 180 -9.88 -13.48 3.74
CA ILE A 180 -8.81 -14.24 4.37
C ILE A 180 -7.54 -13.38 4.52
N LEU A 181 -7.18 -12.60 3.50
CA LEU A 181 -6.05 -11.69 3.57
C LEU A 181 -6.26 -10.61 4.63
N ASP A 182 -7.44 -10.02 4.72
CA ASP A 182 -7.81 -9.03 5.74
C ASP A 182 -7.74 -9.61 7.17
N TYR A 183 -8.04 -10.87 7.34
CA TYR A 183 -7.95 -11.54 8.63
C TYR A 183 -6.51 -11.88 9.05
N ILE A 184 -5.65 -12.17 8.07
CA ILE A 184 -4.25 -12.56 8.32
C ILE A 184 -3.36 -11.33 8.54
N TYR A 185 -3.60 -10.23 7.84
CA TYR A 185 -2.81 -9.00 7.82
C TYR A 185 -3.57 -7.82 8.43
#